data_ccc86ce766db9a0b160bf033e46cb597
#
_entry.id   ccc86ce766db9a0b160bf033e46cb597
#
_cell.length_a   1.000
_cell.length_b   1.000
_cell.length_c   1.000
_cell.angle_alpha   90.00
_cell.angle_beta   90.00
_cell.angle_gamma   90.00
#
_symmetry.space_group_name_H-M   'P 1'
#
loop_
_entity.id
_entity.type
_entity.pdbx_description
1 polymer ?
#
loop_
_entity_poly.entity_id
_entity_poly.type
_entity_poly.pdbx_seq_one_letter_code
_entity_poly.pdbx_strand_id
1 'polypeptide(L)'
;MTDIGVEPYREITFDADGDANPAERTALTGVDATDLVLFCHGWNNTPSAARSLYQAFFAPFPALLAGSPQVRLGYGGVIWPSIRFTDETIPNYPHATEAAAGPGLDDATVSALKGFFAGQDATVDRIAAHLAGQPDSEDAFNDFGQLTRQLVTTAATSGAGAVGDLAVEDGPGASPAILTDGILPLCQKFTAALADTGMAVQPGPAGPSFSIGGSLKHLWDGAKEVLRQTTYYEMKRRAGKVGQLGLGPLIGQLAASRPELRVHLVGHSQGARVVAFALKGLPAGARNPKSVTLLEGAFSHYVFAEHLPDGLSGAGALSDAQGRIDGPVVSCYSHFDTALGVIYPLASALSGDYASALPGLDKRWGAIGHDGVQAVSPCTTLTLAEALRDGVPDSGCVSVDAAAVVKDGGPPSGAHSDICHQELAQVVLAAGRIGRT
;
A
#
# COMPACT_ATOMS: atom_id res chain seq x y z
N MET A 1 13.47 -11.39 21.58
CA MET A 1 13.69 -10.89 20.22
C MET A 1 12.90 -11.80 19.29
N THR A 2 12.21 -11.23 18.34
CA THR A 2 11.47 -12.01 17.32
C THR A 2 12.49 -12.59 16.36
N ASP A 3 12.52 -13.92 16.22
CA ASP A 3 13.38 -14.59 15.25
C ASP A 3 12.64 -14.64 13.89
N ILE A 4 13.25 -14.10 12.84
CA ILE A 4 12.77 -14.15 11.47
C ILE A 4 13.80 -14.82 10.53
N GLY A 5 14.76 -15.57 11.08
CA GLY A 5 15.76 -16.31 10.31
C GLY A 5 16.93 -15.48 9.78
N VAL A 6 17.02 -14.18 10.09
CA VAL A 6 18.16 -13.31 9.74
C VAL A 6 18.57 -12.45 10.93
N GLU A 7 19.88 -12.16 11.05
CA GLU A 7 20.43 -11.34 12.12
C GLU A 7 21.49 -10.37 11.61
N PRO A 8 21.64 -9.17 12.25
CA PRO A 8 20.78 -8.65 13.34
C PRO A 8 19.46 -8.12 12.82
N TYR A 9 18.32 -8.55 13.42
CA TYR A 9 16.99 -8.04 13.09
C TYR A 9 16.44 -7.18 14.24
N ARG A 10 15.78 -6.07 13.89
CA ARG A 10 15.09 -5.16 14.82
C ARG A 10 13.73 -4.77 14.26
N GLU A 11 12.73 -4.65 15.13
CA GLU A 11 11.43 -4.07 14.77
C GLU A 11 11.37 -2.62 15.22
N ILE A 12 10.55 -1.85 14.54
CA ILE A 12 10.13 -0.52 14.94
C ILE A 12 8.63 -0.39 14.71
N THR A 13 7.88 -0.25 15.79
CA THR A 13 6.42 -0.12 15.79
C THR A 13 6.04 1.35 15.92
N PHE A 14 5.14 1.78 15.05
CA PHE A 14 4.51 3.09 15.09
C PHE A 14 3.04 2.96 15.47
N ASP A 15 2.51 3.95 16.15
CA ASP A 15 1.07 4.10 16.32
C ASP A 15 0.41 4.84 15.13
N ALA A 16 -0.89 5.13 15.22
CA ALA A 16 -1.64 5.79 14.16
C ALA A 16 -1.25 7.26 13.96
N ASP A 17 -0.60 7.86 14.93
CA ASP A 17 -0.11 9.24 14.90
C ASP A 17 1.34 9.34 14.42
N GLY A 18 2.01 8.20 14.25
CA GLY A 18 3.40 8.11 13.81
C GLY A 18 4.39 8.09 14.97
N ASP A 19 3.93 7.97 16.20
CA ASP A 19 4.82 7.87 17.36
C ASP A 19 5.46 6.48 17.43
N ALA A 20 6.81 6.47 17.46
CA ALA A 20 7.59 5.26 17.50
C ALA A 20 7.70 4.69 18.91
N ASN A 21 7.66 3.36 19.06
CA ASN A 21 7.96 2.69 20.31
C ASN A 21 9.39 3.06 20.78
N PRO A 22 9.55 3.69 21.98
CA PRO A 22 10.85 4.23 22.40
C PRO A 22 11.92 3.15 22.63
N ALA A 23 11.54 1.97 23.13
CA ALA A 23 12.48 0.88 23.39
C ALA A 23 12.98 0.27 22.07
N GLU A 24 12.09 0.07 21.10
CA GLU A 24 12.43 -0.44 19.78
C GLU A 24 13.28 0.56 18.99
N ARG A 25 12.97 1.86 19.09
CA ARG A 25 13.79 2.93 18.52
C ARG A 25 15.23 2.88 19.06
N THR A 26 15.40 2.71 20.37
CA THR A 26 16.72 2.57 20.97
C THR A 26 17.45 1.34 20.46
N ALA A 27 16.76 0.20 20.36
CA ALA A 27 17.32 -1.05 19.86
C ALA A 27 17.73 -0.95 18.37
N LEU A 28 16.94 -0.24 17.56
CA LEU A 28 17.23 -0.03 16.13
C LEU A 28 18.46 0.89 15.95
N THR A 29 18.56 1.97 16.73
CA THR A 29 19.74 2.88 16.67
C THR A 29 21.02 2.20 17.09
N GLY A 30 20.97 1.19 17.98
CA GLY A 30 22.10 0.40 18.44
C GLY A 30 22.47 -0.79 17.57
N VAL A 31 21.84 -0.99 16.40
CA VAL A 31 22.16 -2.13 15.53
C VAL A 31 23.60 -2.10 15.04
N ASP A 32 24.33 -3.19 15.16
CA ASP A 32 25.69 -3.30 14.59
C ASP A 32 25.61 -3.69 13.11
N ALA A 33 25.64 -2.68 12.24
CA ALA A 33 25.54 -2.85 10.81
C ALA A 33 26.29 -1.74 10.08
N THR A 34 26.72 -2.01 8.84
CA THR A 34 27.19 -1.02 7.88
C THR A 34 26.04 -0.51 7.02
N ASP A 35 25.10 -1.39 6.75
CA ASP A 35 23.90 -1.17 5.93
C ASP A 35 22.68 -1.67 6.69
N LEU A 36 21.62 -0.89 6.71
CA LEU A 36 20.34 -1.24 7.35
C LEU A 36 19.22 -1.20 6.33
N VAL A 37 18.62 -2.33 6.03
CA VAL A 37 17.43 -2.41 5.20
C VAL A 37 16.20 -2.37 6.09
N LEU A 38 15.40 -1.30 5.98
CA LEU A 38 14.11 -1.17 6.65
C LEU A 38 12.99 -1.57 5.68
N PHE A 39 12.26 -2.63 6.01
CA PHE A 39 11.12 -3.08 5.21
C PHE A 39 9.80 -2.74 5.89
N CYS A 40 8.89 -2.10 5.16
CA CYS A 40 7.56 -1.71 5.60
C CYS A 40 6.50 -2.52 4.86
N HIS A 41 5.68 -3.27 5.63
CA HIS A 41 4.58 -4.07 5.09
C HIS A 41 3.45 -3.21 4.54
N GLY A 42 2.65 -3.80 3.63
CA GLY A 42 1.47 -3.18 3.06
C GLY A 42 0.27 -3.15 4.00
N TRP A 43 -0.84 -2.64 3.47
CA TRP A 43 -2.15 -2.84 4.06
C TRP A 43 -2.49 -4.35 4.10
N ASN A 44 -3.55 -4.72 4.77
CA ASN A 44 -4.02 -6.09 4.93
C ASN A 44 -3.05 -7.02 5.69
N ASN A 45 -2.27 -6.45 6.63
CA ASN A 45 -1.33 -7.19 7.46
C ASN A 45 -1.62 -7.01 8.95
N THR A 46 -1.56 -8.11 9.70
CA THR A 46 -1.36 -8.09 11.15
C THR A 46 0.13 -8.03 11.46
N PRO A 47 0.55 -7.69 12.69
CA PRO A 47 1.98 -7.77 13.06
C PRO A 47 2.59 -9.16 12.84
N SER A 48 1.83 -10.25 13.07
CA SER A 48 2.30 -11.62 12.80
C SER A 48 2.45 -11.89 11.30
N ALA A 49 1.51 -11.46 10.47
CA ALA A 49 1.60 -11.57 9.02
C ALA A 49 2.78 -10.75 8.48
N ALA A 50 2.99 -9.54 8.99
CA ALA A 50 4.14 -8.72 8.61
C ALA A 50 5.48 -9.41 8.93
N ARG A 51 5.60 -10.06 10.10
CA ARG A 51 6.81 -10.83 10.45
C ARG A 51 7.05 -12.01 9.51
N SER A 52 6.00 -12.73 9.13
CA SER A 52 6.10 -13.80 8.13
C SER A 52 6.55 -13.27 6.76
N LEU A 53 6.03 -12.11 6.35
CA LEU A 53 6.49 -11.42 5.15
C LEU A 53 7.98 -11.05 5.24
N TYR A 54 8.42 -10.46 6.36
CA TYR A 54 9.82 -10.08 6.56
C TYR A 54 10.74 -11.30 6.55
N GLN A 55 10.33 -12.40 7.19
CA GLN A 55 11.06 -13.66 7.16
C GLN A 55 11.24 -14.17 5.72
N ALA A 56 10.17 -14.24 4.93
CA ALA A 56 10.23 -14.71 3.56
C ALA A 56 11.06 -13.78 2.66
N PHE A 57 10.87 -12.46 2.77
CA PHE A 57 11.57 -11.49 1.95
C PHE A 57 13.06 -11.39 2.25
N PHE A 58 13.45 -11.45 3.54
CA PHE A 58 14.85 -11.35 3.93
C PHE A 58 15.64 -12.66 3.79
N ALA A 59 14.98 -13.80 3.65
CA ALA A 59 15.63 -15.11 3.55
C ALA A 59 16.77 -15.22 2.53
N PRO A 60 16.69 -14.64 1.30
CA PRO A 60 17.76 -14.77 0.31
C PRO A 60 18.98 -13.88 0.56
N PHE A 61 18.86 -12.80 1.37
CA PHE A 61 19.93 -11.80 1.52
C PHE A 61 21.26 -12.35 2.03
N PRO A 62 21.32 -13.23 3.05
CA PRO A 62 22.58 -13.76 3.52
C PRO A 62 23.36 -14.53 2.44
N ALA A 63 22.66 -15.33 1.63
CA ALA A 63 23.28 -16.08 0.54
C ALA A 63 23.79 -15.15 -0.59
N LEU A 64 23.02 -14.11 -0.91
CA LEU A 64 23.38 -13.10 -1.91
C LEU A 64 24.60 -12.28 -1.50
N LEU A 65 24.87 -12.12 -0.21
CA LEU A 65 25.99 -11.35 0.34
C LEU A 65 27.16 -12.22 0.79
N ALA A 66 27.12 -13.54 0.59
CA ALA A 66 28.18 -14.46 1.03
C ALA A 66 29.57 -14.11 0.46
N GLY A 67 29.62 -13.46 -0.71
CA GLY A 67 30.86 -12.96 -1.34
C GLY A 67 31.33 -11.57 -0.88
N SER A 68 30.63 -10.93 0.05
CA SER A 68 30.86 -9.52 0.46
C SER A 68 31.09 -9.40 1.98
N PRO A 69 32.21 -9.94 2.52
CA PRO A 69 32.43 -9.99 3.97
C PRO A 69 32.58 -8.63 4.65
N GLN A 70 32.80 -7.58 3.88
CA GLN A 70 32.87 -6.19 4.35
C GLN A 70 31.50 -5.62 4.71
N VAL A 71 30.40 -6.24 4.24
CA VAL A 71 29.02 -5.81 4.52
C VAL A 71 28.52 -6.49 5.77
N ARG A 72 28.13 -5.72 6.76
CA ARG A 72 27.33 -6.17 7.89
C ARG A 72 25.91 -5.64 7.67
N LEU A 73 25.04 -6.47 7.08
CA LEU A 73 23.66 -6.09 6.81
C LEU A 73 22.81 -6.25 8.06
N GLY A 74 22.19 -5.15 8.50
CA GLY A 74 21.12 -5.17 9.50
C GLY A 74 19.75 -5.17 8.82
N TYR A 75 18.79 -5.81 9.45
CA TYR A 75 17.43 -5.96 8.97
C TYR A 75 16.46 -5.27 9.92
N GLY A 76 15.55 -4.48 9.38
CA GLY A 76 14.54 -3.78 10.18
C GLY A 76 13.14 -4.00 9.64
N GLY A 77 12.22 -4.41 10.52
CA GLY A 77 10.80 -4.52 10.21
C GLY A 77 10.03 -3.31 10.73
N VAL A 78 9.40 -2.56 9.84
CA VAL A 78 8.52 -1.44 10.20
C VAL A 78 7.11 -1.97 10.41
N ILE A 79 6.61 -1.90 11.63
CA ILE A 79 5.24 -2.28 12.00
C ILE A 79 4.41 -1.00 12.15
N TRP A 80 3.33 -0.88 11.40
CA TRP A 80 2.42 0.25 11.48
C TRP A 80 0.97 -0.23 11.56
N PRO A 81 0.02 0.53 12.17
CA PRO A 81 -1.33 0.04 12.39
C PRO A 81 -2.10 -0.02 11.07
N SER A 82 -2.10 -1.19 10.46
CA SER A 82 -2.93 -1.56 9.32
C SER A 82 -4.04 -2.51 9.75
N ILE A 83 -5.06 -2.67 8.90
CA ILE A 83 -6.18 -3.58 9.14
C ILE A 83 -6.07 -4.76 8.18
N ARG A 84 -6.48 -5.95 8.62
CA ARG A 84 -6.54 -7.15 7.80
C ARG A 84 -7.99 -7.57 7.54
N PHE A 85 -8.30 -7.78 6.26
CA PHE A 85 -9.43 -8.56 5.78
C PHE A 85 -8.92 -9.96 5.49
N THR A 86 -9.45 -10.97 6.17
CA THR A 86 -8.89 -12.33 6.13
C THR A 86 -9.39 -13.14 4.93
N ASP A 87 -10.36 -12.64 4.19
CA ASP A 87 -10.90 -13.23 2.96
C ASP A 87 -9.99 -13.06 1.73
N GLU A 88 -8.89 -12.35 1.87
CA GLU A 88 -7.89 -12.19 0.82
C GLU A 88 -6.76 -13.19 1.00
N THR A 89 -6.55 -14.03 -0.03
CA THR A 89 -5.44 -14.99 -0.06
C THR A 89 -4.14 -14.25 -0.38
N ILE A 90 -3.13 -14.39 0.49
CA ILE A 90 -1.81 -13.81 0.25
C ILE A 90 -0.90 -14.94 -0.22
N PRO A 91 -0.37 -14.90 -1.46
CA PRO A 91 0.61 -15.87 -1.95
C PRO A 91 1.83 -15.92 -1.03
N ASN A 92 2.47 -17.08 -0.93
CA ASN A 92 3.68 -17.31 -0.13
C ASN A 92 3.53 -17.15 1.40
N TYR A 93 2.31 -17.12 1.92
CA TYR A 93 2.03 -17.20 3.36
C TYR A 93 1.54 -18.60 3.72
N PRO A 94 2.38 -19.46 4.30
CA PRO A 94 2.03 -20.86 4.57
C PRO A 94 0.91 -21.04 5.62
N HIS A 95 0.43 -19.97 6.22
CA HIS A 95 -0.61 -19.96 7.24
C HIS A 95 -1.77 -18.98 6.97
N ALA A 96 -1.91 -18.51 5.74
CA ALA A 96 -3.17 -17.91 5.33
C ALA A 96 -4.21 -19.03 5.38
N THR A 97 -4.93 -19.13 6.49
CA THR A 97 -6.11 -19.99 6.58
C THR A 97 -6.99 -19.63 5.38
N GLU A 98 -7.43 -20.66 4.66
CA GLU A 98 -8.40 -20.50 3.58
C GLU A 98 -9.48 -19.54 4.08
N ALA A 99 -9.65 -18.44 3.35
CA ALA A 99 -10.67 -17.46 3.66
C ALA A 99 -12.00 -18.21 3.79
N ALA A 100 -12.71 -17.98 4.86
CA ALA A 100 -14.03 -18.56 5.03
C ALA A 100 -14.88 -18.11 3.84
N ALA A 101 -15.16 -19.03 2.93
CA ALA A 101 -15.97 -18.79 1.73
C ALA A 101 -17.43 -18.58 2.14
N GLY A 102 -17.71 -17.39 2.69
CA GLY A 102 -19.05 -17.01 3.14
C GLY A 102 -19.39 -15.57 2.73
N PRO A 103 -20.69 -15.26 2.62
CA PRO A 103 -21.12 -13.93 2.16
C PRO A 103 -20.82 -12.79 3.15
N GLY A 104 -20.44 -13.08 4.40
CA GLY A 104 -20.20 -12.09 5.45
C GLY A 104 -18.72 -11.72 5.65
N LEU A 105 -18.48 -11.02 6.75
CA LEU A 105 -17.15 -10.85 7.34
C LEU A 105 -16.94 -11.96 8.38
N ASP A 106 -15.73 -12.49 8.45
CA ASP A 106 -15.36 -13.40 9.53
C ASP A 106 -15.10 -12.65 10.85
N ASP A 107 -15.08 -13.38 11.97
CA ASP A 107 -14.93 -12.82 13.31
C ASP A 107 -13.58 -12.06 13.47
N ALA A 108 -12.52 -12.49 12.79
CA ALA A 108 -11.23 -11.83 12.85
C ALA A 108 -11.27 -10.48 12.15
N THR A 109 -11.91 -10.39 10.97
CA THR A 109 -12.14 -9.12 10.25
C THR A 109 -13.03 -8.18 11.06
N VAL A 110 -14.14 -8.68 11.64
CA VAL A 110 -15.02 -7.88 12.51
C VAL A 110 -14.25 -7.33 13.72
N SER A 111 -13.45 -8.17 14.37
CA SER A 111 -12.61 -7.75 15.50
C SER A 111 -11.57 -6.70 15.09
N ALA A 112 -10.94 -6.87 13.93
CA ALA A 112 -9.98 -5.92 13.38
C ALA A 112 -10.65 -4.56 13.08
N LEU A 113 -11.85 -4.54 12.48
CA LEU A 113 -12.62 -3.33 12.22
C LEU A 113 -12.99 -2.60 13.52
N LYS A 114 -13.43 -3.32 14.56
CA LYS A 114 -13.74 -2.74 15.88
C LYS A 114 -12.50 -2.12 16.54
N GLY A 115 -11.37 -2.83 16.48
CA GLY A 115 -10.11 -2.28 16.99
C GLY A 115 -9.64 -1.06 16.22
N PHE A 116 -9.89 -1.02 14.93
CA PHE A 116 -9.50 0.07 14.05
C PHE A 116 -10.41 1.31 14.21
N PHE A 117 -11.72 1.11 14.29
CA PHE A 117 -12.73 2.15 14.50
C PHE A 117 -13.21 2.14 15.97
N ALA A 118 -12.31 2.36 16.90
CA ALA A 118 -12.58 2.30 18.33
C ALA A 118 -13.80 3.15 18.71
N GLY A 119 -14.72 2.55 19.50
CA GLY A 119 -15.97 3.19 19.93
C GLY A 119 -17.11 3.09 18.90
N GLN A 120 -16.91 2.39 17.78
CA GLN A 120 -17.92 2.18 16.74
C GLN A 120 -18.40 0.71 16.64
N ASP A 121 -18.25 -0.06 17.70
CA ASP A 121 -18.52 -1.51 17.70
C ASP A 121 -19.93 -1.84 17.18
N ALA A 122 -20.95 -1.10 17.63
CA ALA A 122 -22.33 -1.29 17.20
C ALA A 122 -22.53 -1.01 15.70
N THR A 123 -21.82 -0.04 15.14
CA THR A 123 -21.83 0.29 13.71
C THR A 123 -21.20 -0.87 12.91
N VAL A 124 -20.05 -1.37 13.37
CA VAL A 124 -19.37 -2.52 12.73
C VAL A 124 -20.24 -3.76 12.79
N ASP A 125 -20.90 -4.06 13.92
CA ASP A 125 -21.79 -5.21 14.06
C ASP A 125 -22.99 -5.15 13.09
N ARG A 126 -23.59 -3.96 12.90
CA ARG A 126 -24.67 -3.77 11.93
C ARG A 126 -24.20 -3.95 10.48
N ILE A 127 -23.04 -3.42 10.13
CA ILE A 127 -22.42 -3.62 8.81
C ILE A 127 -22.20 -5.11 8.56
N ALA A 128 -21.61 -5.83 9.53
CA ALA A 128 -21.38 -7.27 9.43
C ALA A 128 -22.71 -8.06 9.26
N ALA A 129 -23.76 -7.66 9.98
CA ALA A 129 -25.08 -8.27 9.87
C ALA A 129 -25.71 -8.08 8.46
N HIS A 130 -25.55 -6.88 7.86
CA HIS A 130 -26.01 -6.65 6.48
C HIS A 130 -25.27 -7.54 5.47
N LEU A 131 -23.94 -7.62 5.58
CA LEU A 131 -23.11 -8.44 4.69
C LEU A 131 -23.41 -9.94 4.84
N ALA A 132 -23.66 -10.42 6.06
CA ALA A 132 -24.01 -11.81 6.31
C ALA A 132 -25.44 -12.15 5.85
N GLY A 133 -26.40 -11.26 6.09
CA GLY A 133 -27.81 -11.48 5.79
C GLY A 133 -28.18 -11.23 4.33
N GLN A 134 -27.43 -10.40 3.63
CA GLN A 134 -27.66 -10.00 2.22
C GLN A 134 -29.13 -9.66 1.92
N PRO A 135 -29.77 -8.73 2.67
CA PRO A 135 -31.19 -8.41 2.46
C PRO A 135 -31.44 -7.88 1.05
N ASP A 136 -32.53 -8.34 0.44
CA ASP A 136 -32.93 -7.95 -0.91
C ASP A 136 -33.80 -6.69 -0.88
N SER A 137 -33.23 -5.58 -0.38
CA SER A 137 -33.98 -4.31 -0.30
C SER A 137 -33.03 -3.10 -0.43
N GLU A 138 -33.53 -2.07 -1.10
CA GLU A 138 -32.82 -0.80 -1.27
C GLU A 138 -32.58 -0.11 0.08
N ASP A 139 -33.51 -0.19 1.02
CA ASP A 139 -33.38 0.38 2.36
C ASP A 139 -32.18 -0.23 3.12
N ALA A 140 -31.95 -1.55 2.97
CA ALA A 140 -30.79 -2.20 3.59
C ALA A 140 -29.46 -1.72 3.00
N PHE A 141 -29.37 -1.48 1.69
CA PHE A 141 -28.21 -0.88 1.06
C PHE A 141 -28.00 0.55 1.52
N ASN A 142 -29.05 1.35 1.62
CA ASN A 142 -28.96 2.72 2.11
C ASN A 142 -28.47 2.78 3.56
N ASP A 143 -29.00 1.91 4.45
CA ASP A 143 -28.53 1.79 5.82
C ASP A 143 -27.05 1.36 5.88
N PHE A 144 -26.67 0.32 5.12
CA PHE A 144 -25.28 -0.12 4.98
C PHE A 144 -24.37 1.04 4.55
N GLY A 145 -24.77 1.81 3.53
CA GLY A 145 -23.99 2.95 3.04
C GLY A 145 -23.82 4.06 4.08
N GLN A 146 -24.87 4.36 4.85
CA GLN A 146 -24.80 5.34 5.94
C GLN A 146 -23.85 4.87 7.04
N LEU A 147 -23.94 3.61 7.47
CA LEU A 147 -23.06 3.02 8.48
C LEU A 147 -21.60 3.03 8.05
N THR A 148 -21.32 2.64 6.81
CA THR A 148 -19.96 2.63 6.27
C THR A 148 -19.34 4.03 6.23
N ARG A 149 -20.11 5.04 5.84
CA ARG A 149 -19.68 6.45 5.86
C ARG A 149 -19.44 6.95 7.27
N GLN A 150 -20.28 6.54 8.23
CA GLN A 150 -20.15 6.94 9.63
C GLN A 150 -18.79 6.51 10.20
N LEU A 151 -18.29 5.31 9.86
CA LEU A 151 -16.98 4.82 10.29
C LEU A 151 -15.86 5.81 9.94
N VAL A 152 -15.85 6.32 8.70
CA VAL A 152 -14.78 7.17 8.20
C VAL A 152 -14.92 8.63 8.64
N THR A 153 -16.16 9.15 8.67
CA THR A 153 -16.38 10.55 9.07
C THR A 153 -15.95 10.80 10.51
N THR A 154 -16.15 9.81 11.39
CA THR A 154 -15.71 9.89 12.79
C THR A 154 -14.18 9.81 12.91
N ALA A 155 -13.52 9.01 12.06
CA ALA A 155 -12.06 8.92 12.03
C ALA A 155 -11.41 10.20 11.47
N ALA A 156 -12.02 10.85 10.48
CA ALA A 156 -11.50 12.06 9.85
C ALA A 156 -11.51 13.30 10.78
N THR A 157 -12.40 13.34 11.78
CA THR A 157 -12.46 14.46 12.76
C THR A 157 -11.31 14.43 13.77
N SER A 158 -10.52 13.35 13.81
CA SER A 158 -9.50 13.12 14.85
C SER A 158 -8.09 13.61 14.48
N GLY A 159 -7.85 14.31 13.39
CA GLY A 159 -6.48 14.79 13.13
C GLY A 159 -6.21 15.44 11.79
N ALA A 160 -5.27 16.36 11.83
CA ALA A 160 -4.82 17.25 10.80
C ALA A 160 -4.47 16.61 9.46
N GLY A 161 -4.82 17.33 8.38
CA GLY A 161 -4.22 17.29 7.05
C GLY A 161 -4.26 15.94 6.31
N ALA A 162 -5.13 15.83 5.32
CA ALA A 162 -5.04 14.72 4.36
C ALA A 162 -3.69 14.81 3.63
N VAL A 163 -2.90 13.73 3.64
CA VAL A 163 -1.66 13.64 2.88
C VAL A 163 -2.02 12.97 1.55
N GLY A 164 -2.42 13.74 0.55
CA GLY A 164 -2.73 13.27 -0.80
C GLY A 164 -1.49 12.81 -1.57
N ASP A 165 -1.71 12.08 -2.66
CA ASP A 165 -0.64 11.67 -3.59
C ASP A 165 -0.26 12.80 -4.56
N LEU A 166 -1.19 13.72 -4.79
CA LEU A 166 -1.01 14.89 -5.64
C LEU A 166 -1.18 16.15 -4.81
N ALA A 167 -0.42 17.19 -5.11
CA ALA A 167 -0.52 18.48 -4.39
C ALA A 167 -1.88 19.16 -4.56
N VAL A 168 -2.69 18.72 -5.51
CA VAL A 168 -4.05 19.22 -5.81
C VAL A 168 -5.12 18.50 -4.99
N GLU A 169 -4.81 17.30 -4.47
CA GLU A 169 -5.75 16.51 -3.66
C GLU A 169 -6.15 17.19 -2.35
N ASP A 170 -5.32 18.13 -1.88
CA ASP A 170 -5.53 18.89 -0.63
C ASP A 170 -6.33 20.20 -0.83
N GLY A 171 -6.93 20.40 -2.00
CA GLY A 171 -7.81 21.55 -2.24
C GLY A 171 -9.02 21.53 -1.31
N PRO A 172 -9.40 22.67 -0.66
CA PRO A 172 -10.54 22.70 0.22
C PRO A 172 -11.83 22.47 -0.57
N GLY A 173 -12.48 21.31 -0.40
CA GLY A 173 -13.89 21.27 -0.65
C GLY A 173 -14.56 20.11 -1.35
N ALA A 174 -13.89 19.14 -1.92
CA ALA A 174 -14.59 17.98 -2.51
C ALA A 174 -14.55 16.77 -1.57
N SER A 175 -15.70 16.42 -0.99
CA SER A 175 -15.84 15.13 -0.31
C SER A 175 -15.70 14.00 -1.33
N PRO A 176 -14.94 12.93 -1.02
CA PRO A 176 -14.80 11.78 -1.93
C PRO A 176 -16.14 11.23 -2.41
N ALA A 177 -16.27 10.91 -3.69
CA ALA A 177 -17.50 10.36 -4.27
C ALA A 177 -17.94 9.06 -3.57
N ILE A 178 -16.99 8.26 -3.07
CA ILE A 178 -17.28 7.07 -2.25
C ILE A 178 -18.05 7.42 -0.97
N LEU A 179 -17.93 8.65 -0.46
CA LEU A 179 -18.63 9.14 0.71
C LEU A 179 -19.93 9.87 0.37
N THR A 180 -20.13 10.31 -0.88
CA THR A 180 -21.25 11.18 -1.27
C THR A 180 -22.21 10.54 -2.27
N ASP A 181 -21.73 9.69 -3.16
CA ASP A 181 -22.55 9.05 -4.21
C ASP A 181 -23.54 8.04 -3.63
N GLY A 182 -24.58 7.73 -4.39
CA GLY A 182 -25.57 6.70 -4.03
C GLY A 182 -24.89 5.34 -3.83
N ILE A 183 -25.27 4.61 -2.78
CA ILE A 183 -24.64 3.33 -2.42
C ILE A 183 -24.82 2.26 -3.51
N LEU A 184 -26.00 2.16 -4.12
CA LEU A 184 -26.28 1.15 -5.15
C LEU A 184 -25.41 1.33 -6.39
N PRO A 185 -25.24 2.56 -6.99
CA PRO A 185 -24.29 2.79 -8.06
C PRO A 185 -22.85 2.43 -7.69
N LEU A 186 -22.42 2.69 -6.45
CA LEU A 186 -21.09 2.31 -5.98
C LEU A 186 -20.93 0.79 -5.93
N CYS A 187 -21.89 0.09 -5.32
CA CYS A 187 -21.88 -1.38 -5.27
C CYS A 187 -21.84 -2.00 -6.67
N GLN A 188 -22.58 -1.43 -7.64
CA GLN A 188 -22.55 -1.90 -9.04
C GLN A 188 -21.17 -1.75 -9.67
N LYS A 189 -20.54 -0.56 -9.51
CA LYS A 189 -19.19 -0.29 -10.04
C LYS A 189 -18.18 -1.29 -9.48
N PHE A 190 -18.20 -1.54 -8.16
CA PHE A 190 -17.28 -2.47 -7.54
C PHE A 190 -17.58 -3.93 -7.86
N THR A 191 -18.87 -4.33 -8.00
CA THR A 191 -19.20 -5.67 -8.48
C THR A 191 -18.66 -5.91 -9.90
N ALA A 192 -18.77 -4.93 -10.78
CA ALA A 192 -18.21 -5.03 -12.13
C ALA A 192 -16.67 -5.10 -12.09
N ALA A 193 -16.01 -4.25 -11.29
CA ALA A 193 -14.56 -4.28 -11.14
C ALA A 193 -14.06 -5.62 -10.58
N LEU A 194 -14.74 -6.21 -9.61
CA LEU A 194 -14.43 -7.54 -9.10
C LEU A 194 -14.55 -8.62 -10.19
N ALA A 195 -15.59 -8.56 -11.03
CA ALA A 195 -15.71 -9.45 -12.17
C ALA A 195 -14.55 -9.26 -13.19
N ASP A 196 -14.13 -8.03 -13.43
CA ASP A 196 -13.00 -7.73 -14.32
C ASP A 196 -11.66 -8.27 -13.79
N THR A 197 -11.50 -8.46 -12.48
CA THR A 197 -10.33 -9.15 -11.89
C THR A 197 -10.40 -10.68 -12.05
N GLY A 198 -11.49 -11.24 -12.57
CA GLY A 198 -11.73 -12.67 -12.66
C GLY A 198 -12.36 -13.30 -11.40
N MET A 199 -12.76 -12.49 -10.44
CA MET A 199 -13.49 -12.98 -9.26
C MET A 199 -14.89 -13.47 -9.66
N ALA A 200 -15.29 -14.63 -9.13
CA ALA A 200 -16.66 -15.11 -9.29
C ALA A 200 -17.61 -14.25 -8.46
N VAL A 201 -18.37 -13.40 -9.11
CA VAL A 201 -19.45 -12.61 -8.49
C VAL A 201 -20.80 -13.25 -8.75
N GLN A 202 -21.79 -13.01 -7.88
CA GLN A 202 -23.14 -13.50 -8.12
C GLN A 202 -23.68 -12.92 -9.44
N PRO A 203 -24.25 -13.74 -10.33
CA PRO A 203 -24.79 -13.27 -11.60
C PRO A 203 -25.97 -12.32 -11.36
N GLY A 204 -25.84 -11.10 -11.88
CA GLY A 204 -26.93 -10.14 -11.91
C GLY A 204 -27.93 -10.43 -13.05
N PRO A 205 -29.08 -9.74 -13.08
CA PRO A 205 -30.02 -9.84 -14.19
C PRO A 205 -29.33 -9.41 -15.50
N ALA A 206 -29.57 -10.18 -16.57
CA ALA A 206 -28.98 -9.88 -17.88
C ALA A 206 -29.51 -8.55 -18.45
N GLY A 207 -28.64 -7.55 -18.59
CA GLY A 207 -28.93 -6.26 -19.26
C GLY A 207 -28.62 -5.03 -18.39
N PRO A 208 -28.43 -3.85 -19.02
CA PRO A 208 -28.07 -2.62 -18.32
C PRO A 208 -29.23 -1.89 -17.61
N SER A 209 -30.38 -2.55 -17.45
CA SER A 209 -31.57 -1.91 -16.92
C SER A 209 -31.87 -2.36 -15.50
N PHE A 210 -32.05 -1.39 -14.60
CA PHE A 210 -32.84 -1.59 -13.38
C PHE A 210 -34.25 -2.04 -13.80
N SER A 211 -34.50 -3.33 -13.83
CA SER A 211 -35.89 -3.81 -13.83
C SER A 211 -36.44 -3.55 -12.44
N ILE A 212 -37.47 -2.71 -12.35
CA ILE A 212 -38.24 -2.55 -11.13
C ILE A 212 -38.71 -3.96 -10.68
N GLY A 213 -38.10 -4.49 -9.59
CA GLY A 213 -38.39 -5.84 -9.07
C GLY A 213 -37.31 -6.91 -9.28
N GLY A 214 -36.13 -6.58 -9.81
CA GLY A 214 -34.98 -7.50 -9.86
C GLY A 214 -34.29 -7.64 -8.51
N SER A 215 -33.74 -8.84 -8.20
CA SER A 215 -32.98 -9.07 -6.96
C SER A 215 -31.69 -8.24 -6.91
N LEU A 216 -31.45 -7.56 -5.78
CA LEU A 216 -30.25 -6.78 -5.49
C LEU A 216 -29.14 -7.60 -4.84
N LYS A 217 -29.37 -8.88 -4.54
CA LYS A 217 -28.42 -9.73 -3.81
C LYS A 217 -27.04 -9.81 -4.45
N HIS A 218 -26.96 -9.77 -5.77
CA HIS A 218 -25.69 -9.78 -6.52
C HIS A 218 -24.80 -8.56 -6.24
N LEU A 219 -25.31 -7.50 -5.64
CA LEU A 219 -24.56 -6.28 -5.33
C LEU A 219 -23.85 -6.34 -3.96
N TRP A 220 -24.08 -7.39 -3.14
CA TRP A 220 -23.46 -7.47 -1.82
C TRP A 220 -21.96 -7.76 -1.89
N ASP A 221 -21.46 -8.39 -2.95
CA ASP A 221 -20.01 -8.51 -3.19
C ASP A 221 -19.40 -7.13 -3.40
N GLY A 222 -20.02 -6.30 -4.23
CA GLY A 222 -19.63 -4.90 -4.41
C GLY A 222 -19.78 -4.06 -3.14
N ALA A 223 -20.79 -4.31 -2.31
CA ALA A 223 -20.96 -3.63 -1.01
C ALA A 223 -19.80 -3.97 -0.04
N LYS A 224 -19.39 -5.23 0.02
CA LYS A 224 -18.22 -5.64 0.79
C LYS A 224 -16.95 -4.92 0.31
N GLU A 225 -16.80 -4.78 -1.01
CA GLU A 225 -15.68 -4.04 -1.59
C GLU A 225 -15.77 -2.53 -1.29
N VAL A 226 -16.95 -1.91 -1.30
CA VAL A 226 -17.13 -0.52 -0.84
C VAL A 226 -16.64 -0.34 0.59
N LEU A 227 -16.97 -1.24 1.51
CA LEU A 227 -16.47 -1.21 2.88
C LEU A 227 -14.93 -1.28 2.90
N ARG A 228 -14.36 -2.22 2.13
CA ARG A 228 -12.90 -2.39 2.02
C ARG A 228 -12.23 -1.12 1.50
N GLN A 229 -12.73 -0.53 0.43
CA GLN A 229 -12.16 0.68 -0.17
C GLN A 229 -12.36 1.93 0.70
N THR A 230 -13.45 2.01 1.46
CA THR A 230 -13.64 3.05 2.47
C THR A 230 -12.59 2.95 3.58
N THR A 231 -12.27 1.72 4.01
CA THR A 231 -11.19 1.44 4.97
C THR A 231 -9.81 1.73 4.37
N TYR A 232 -9.61 1.38 3.08
CA TYR A 232 -8.38 1.66 2.34
C TYR A 232 -8.07 3.17 2.29
N TYR A 233 -9.06 4.01 2.08
CA TYR A 233 -8.88 5.47 2.09
C TYR A 233 -8.28 5.97 3.41
N GLU A 234 -8.79 5.49 4.55
CA GLU A 234 -8.21 5.82 5.86
C GLU A 234 -6.81 5.23 6.04
N MET A 235 -6.54 4.04 5.49
CA MET A 235 -5.20 3.43 5.49
C MET A 235 -4.21 4.25 4.69
N LYS A 236 -4.59 4.72 3.49
CA LYS A 236 -3.78 5.60 2.64
C LYS A 236 -3.33 6.85 3.41
N ARG A 237 -4.27 7.49 4.12
CA ARG A 237 -4.01 8.66 4.96
C ARG A 237 -3.03 8.33 6.10
N ARG A 238 -3.27 7.23 6.80
CA ARG A 238 -2.43 6.76 7.92
C ARG A 238 -1.03 6.40 7.47
N ALA A 239 -0.87 5.69 6.35
CA ALA A 239 0.43 5.36 5.78
C ALA A 239 1.27 6.61 5.50
N GLY A 240 0.67 7.64 4.87
CA GLY A 240 1.35 8.91 4.65
C GLY A 240 1.76 9.61 5.95
N LYS A 241 0.87 9.61 6.97
CA LYS A 241 1.13 10.20 8.29
C LYS A 241 2.27 9.49 9.02
N VAL A 242 2.22 8.15 9.12
CA VAL A 242 3.29 7.34 9.74
C VAL A 242 4.62 7.56 9.01
N GLY A 243 4.63 7.62 7.67
CA GLY A 243 5.82 7.94 6.90
C GLY A 243 6.38 9.31 7.27
N GLN A 244 5.58 10.35 7.12
CA GLN A 244 6.03 11.73 7.25
C GLN A 244 6.35 12.11 8.70
N LEU A 245 5.52 11.73 9.67
CA LEU A 245 5.66 12.16 11.07
C LEU A 245 6.43 11.17 11.94
N GLY A 246 6.52 9.89 11.52
CA GLY A 246 7.18 8.83 12.29
C GLY A 246 8.51 8.39 11.66
N LEU A 247 8.44 7.69 10.54
CA LEU A 247 9.62 7.06 9.94
C LEU A 247 10.64 8.09 9.43
N GLY A 248 10.22 9.19 8.81
CA GLY A 248 11.12 10.23 8.31
C GLY A 248 11.98 10.86 9.42
N PRO A 249 11.38 11.37 10.52
CA PRO A 249 12.13 11.86 11.68
C PRO A 249 13.06 10.81 12.29
N LEU A 250 12.65 9.54 12.37
CA LEU A 250 13.50 8.45 12.85
C LEU A 250 14.75 8.27 11.98
N ILE A 251 14.59 8.26 10.65
CA ILE A 251 15.71 8.16 9.71
C ILE A 251 16.66 9.36 9.89
N GLY A 252 16.12 10.56 10.09
CA GLY A 252 16.93 11.73 10.40
C GLY A 252 17.73 11.60 11.71
N GLN A 253 17.15 11.01 12.75
CA GLN A 253 17.84 10.71 14.00
C GLN A 253 18.95 9.67 13.80
N LEU A 254 18.69 8.61 13.03
CA LEU A 254 19.71 7.62 12.66
C LEU A 254 20.89 8.29 11.96
N ALA A 255 20.62 9.14 10.97
CA ALA A 255 21.68 9.86 10.26
C ALA A 255 22.51 10.77 11.16
N ALA A 256 21.88 11.44 12.11
CA ALA A 256 22.57 12.33 13.05
C ALA A 256 23.42 11.55 14.08
N SER A 257 22.92 10.40 14.57
CA SER A 257 23.60 9.60 15.58
C SER A 257 24.59 8.56 15.00
N ARG A 258 24.36 8.12 13.76
CA ARG A 258 25.11 7.07 13.06
C ARG A 258 25.36 7.47 11.60
N PRO A 259 26.16 8.53 11.35
CA PRO A 259 26.40 9.05 9.99
C PRO A 259 27.05 8.03 9.04
N GLU A 260 27.74 7.02 9.59
CA GLU A 260 28.34 5.92 8.84
C GLU A 260 27.33 4.85 8.40
N LEU A 261 26.17 4.76 9.06
CA LEU A 261 25.16 3.75 8.76
C LEU A 261 24.40 4.11 7.49
N ARG A 262 24.44 3.22 6.51
CA ARG A 262 23.73 3.37 5.25
C ARG A 262 22.33 2.80 5.40
N VAL A 263 21.30 3.63 5.25
CA VAL A 263 19.89 3.23 5.41
C VAL A 263 19.23 3.03 4.05
N HIS A 264 18.60 1.89 3.85
CA HIS A 264 17.89 1.50 2.64
C HIS A 264 16.41 1.25 2.99
N LEU A 265 15.50 1.90 2.28
CA LEU A 265 14.08 1.79 2.53
C LEU A 265 13.45 0.85 1.52
N VAL A 266 12.68 -0.10 1.98
CA VAL A 266 11.87 -1.00 1.15
C VAL A 266 10.44 -0.95 1.64
N GLY A 267 9.48 -0.88 0.74
CA GLY A 267 8.07 -0.89 1.11
C GLY A 267 7.23 -1.65 0.11
N HIS A 268 6.27 -2.41 0.60
CA HIS A 268 5.28 -3.11 -0.22
C HIS A 268 3.92 -2.45 -0.11
N SER A 269 3.23 -2.27 -1.24
CA SER A 269 1.85 -1.76 -1.27
C SER A 269 1.72 -0.39 -0.57
N GLN A 270 0.88 -0.26 0.46
CA GLN A 270 0.81 0.93 1.31
C GLN A 270 2.07 1.15 2.16
N GLY A 271 2.86 0.11 2.44
CA GLY A 271 4.19 0.26 3.04
C GLY A 271 5.17 0.98 2.12
N ALA A 272 5.02 0.83 0.80
CA ALA A 272 5.75 1.64 -0.17
C ALA A 272 5.39 3.13 -0.03
N ARG A 273 4.12 3.45 0.24
CA ARG A 273 3.70 4.80 0.57
C ARG A 273 4.33 5.30 1.88
N VAL A 274 4.36 4.48 2.95
CA VAL A 274 5.03 4.85 4.21
C VAL A 274 6.48 5.25 3.96
N VAL A 275 7.26 4.44 3.25
CA VAL A 275 8.68 4.73 3.02
C VAL A 275 8.90 5.90 2.06
N ALA A 276 8.03 6.09 1.06
CA ALA A 276 8.10 7.23 0.16
C ALA A 276 7.78 8.54 0.89
N PHE A 277 6.73 8.58 1.70
CA PHE A 277 6.37 9.77 2.49
C PHE A 277 7.31 10.03 3.67
N ALA A 278 8.12 9.04 4.10
CA ALA A 278 9.21 9.27 5.04
C ALA A 278 10.22 10.30 4.50
N LEU A 279 10.42 10.38 3.19
CA LEU A 279 11.30 11.38 2.56
C LEU A 279 10.81 12.81 2.84
N LYS A 280 9.49 13.04 2.83
CA LYS A 280 8.88 14.33 3.16
C LYS A 280 9.09 14.69 4.63
N GLY A 281 9.18 13.69 5.50
CA GLY A 281 9.40 13.84 6.95
C GLY A 281 10.86 13.96 7.39
N LEU A 282 11.82 13.84 6.48
CA LEU A 282 13.24 14.01 6.81
C LEU A 282 13.52 15.45 7.30
N PRO A 283 14.43 15.65 8.26
CA PRO A 283 14.89 16.99 8.63
C PRO A 283 15.40 17.78 7.42
N ALA A 284 15.28 19.11 7.48
CA ALA A 284 15.75 19.98 6.42
C ALA A 284 17.24 19.72 6.09
N GLY A 285 17.55 19.57 4.81
CA GLY A 285 18.91 19.30 4.33
C GLY A 285 19.40 17.85 4.49
N ALA A 286 18.64 16.97 5.14
CA ALA A 286 18.99 15.55 5.24
C ALA A 286 18.82 14.84 3.89
N ARG A 287 19.84 14.06 3.50
CA ARG A 287 19.90 13.21 2.29
C ARG A 287 20.50 11.85 2.64
N ASN A 288 19.96 11.18 3.64
CA ASN A 288 20.63 10.00 4.18
C ASN A 288 20.05 8.65 3.77
N PRO A 289 18.80 8.47 3.27
CA PRO A 289 18.45 7.22 2.63
C PRO A 289 19.35 7.00 1.40
N LYS A 290 19.97 5.81 1.33
CA LYS A 290 20.85 5.42 0.23
C LYS A 290 20.12 4.80 -0.94
N SER A 291 18.91 4.32 -0.71
CA SER A 291 17.95 3.88 -1.73
C SER A 291 16.55 3.80 -1.16
N VAL A 292 15.57 3.91 -2.04
CA VAL A 292 14.17 3.59 -1.76
C VAL A 292 13.69 2.62 -2.82
N THR A 293 13.24 1.44 -2.42
CA THR A 293 12.66 0.43 -3.31
C THR A 293 11.19 0.24 -2.97
N LEU A 294 10.34 0.45 -3.95
CA LEU A 294 8.88 0.37 -3.86
C LEU A 294 8.44 -0.89 -4.59
N LEU A 295 7.89 -1.85 -3.84
CA LEU A 295 7.39 -3.12 -4.39
C LEU A 295 5.87 -3.03 -4.50
N GLU A 296 5.32 -3.12 -5.71
CA GLU A 296 3.88 -3.05 -5.98
C GLU A 296 3.22 -1.88 -5.22
N GLY A 297 3.76 -0.66 -5.37
CA GLY A 297 3.37 0.50 -4.57
C GLY A 297 1.92 0.94 -4.81
N ALA A 298 1.11 1.01 -3.75
CA ALA A 298 -0.31 1.34 -3.82
C ALA A 298 -0.57 2.84 -3.62
N PHE A 299 -0.04 3.66 -4.53
CA PHE A 299 -0.27 5.11 -4.59
C PHE A 299 0.03 5.62 -6.02
N SER A 300 -0.34 6.87 -6.30
CA SER A 300 -0.31 7.42 -7.66
C SER A 300 1.06 7.28 -8.33
N HIS A 301 1.06 6.85 -9.58
CA HIS A 301 2.26 6.80 -10.42
C HIS A 301 2.82 8.20 -10.76
N TYR A 302 2.05 9.29 -10.50
CA TYR A 302 2.48 10.68 -10.65
C TYR A 302 3.05 11.30 -9.37
N VAL A 303 3.14 10.56 -8.28
CA VAL A 303 3.53 11.10 -6.97
C VAL A 303 4.86 11.87 -6.98
N PHE A 304 5.80 11.50 -7.86
CA PHE A 304 7.11 12.14 -8.02
C PHE A 304 7.17 13.17 -9.16
N ALA A 305 6.07 13.39 -9.90
CA ALA A 305 6.05 14.29 -11.05
C ALA A 305 6.14 15.76 -10.61
N GLU A 306 7.04 16.53 -11.23
CA GLU A 306 7.11 17.98 -11.04
C GLU A 306 5.94 18.70 -11.69
N HIS A 307 5.43 18.15 -12.77
CA HIS A 307 4.26 18.64 -13.50
C HIS A 307 3.35 17.47 -13.86
N LEU A 308 2.07 17.63 -13.56
CA LEU A 308 1.07 16.62 -13.91
C LEU A 308 0.71 16.71 -15.41
N PRO A 309 0.52 15.58 -16.11
CA PRO A 309 0.19 15.59 -17.54
C PRO A 309 -1.29 15.89 -17.82
N ASP A 310 -1.60 16.17 -19.10
CA ASP A 310 -2.92 16.12 -19.73
C ASP A 310 -4.08 16.78 -18.98
N GLY A 311 -3.93 18.09 -18.71
CA GLY A 311 -5.02 18.90 -18.16
C GLY A 311 -5.18 18.79 -16.65
N LEU A 312 -4.32 18.04 -15.98
CA LEU A 312 -4.16 18.10 -14.54
C LEU A 312 -3.27 19.30 -14.19
N SER A 313 -3.64 20.07 -13.17
CA SER A 313 -2.81 21.17 -12.68
C SER A 313 -2.10 20.76 -11.39
N GLY A 314 -0.85 21.18 -11.22
CA GLY A 314 -0.09 20.94 -10.01
C GLY A 314 1.06 19.94 -10.20
N ALA A 315 1.49 19.33 -9.11
CA ALA A 315 2.62 18.42 -9.04
C ALA A 315 2.27 17.18 -8.18
N GLY A 316 3.09 16.15 -8.25
CA GLY A 316 3.04 15.05 -7.30
C GLY A 316 3.43 15.49 -5.88
N ALA A 317 2.88 14.87 -4.87
CA ALA A 317 3.12 15.22 -3.46
C ALA A 317 4.58 15.03 -3.04
N LEU A 318 5.37 14.28 -3.81
CA LEU A 318 6.77 13.96 -3.59
C LEU A 318 7.66 14.43 -4.75
N SER A 319 7.25 15.46 -5.49
CA SER A 319 8.00 15.98 -6.65
C SER A 319 9.43 16.45 -6.29
N ASP A 320 9.67 16.89 -5.05
CA ASP A 320 10.97 17.31 -4.53
C ASP A 320 11.72 16.18 -3.78
N ALA A 321 11.13 15.01 -3.62
CA ALA A 321 11.65 13.97 -2.74
C ALA A 321 12.93 13.31 -3.24
N GLN A 322 13.20 13.31 -4.55
CA GLN A 322 14.44 12.76 -5.12
C GLN A 322 15.69 13.50 -4.57
N GLY A 323 15.57 14.79 -4.28
CA GLY A 323 16.62 15.58 -3.64
C GLY A 323 16.92 15.18 -2.18
N ARG A 324 16.09 14.32 -1.58
CA ARG A 324 16.19 13.87 -0.18
C ARG A 324 16.85 12.49 -0.04
N ILE A 325 17.28 11.89 -1.15
CA ILE A 325 17.89 10.55 -1.22
C ILE A 325 19.31 10.69 -1.76
N ASP A 326 20.23 9.89 -1.25
CA ASP A 326 21.59 9.75 -1.77
C ASP A 326 21.72 8.49 -2.64
N GLY A 327 20.76 8.31 -3.54
CA GLY A 327 20.65 7.17 -4.43
C GLY A 327 19.34 7.17 -5.21
N PRO A 328 18.92 6.04 -5.80
CA PRO A 328 17.72 5.95 -6.62
C PRO A 328 16.43 5.74 -5.80
N VAL A 329 15.31 6.16 -6.40
CA VAL A 329 13.97 5.62 -6.11
C VAL A 329 13.66 4.56 -7.15
N VAL A 330 13.55 3.32 -6.75
CA VAL A 330 13.26 2.18 -7.64
C VAL A 330 11.83 1.71 -7.40
N SER A 331 10.99 1.72 -8.44
CA SER A 331 9.67 1.12 -8.43
C SER A 331 9.71 -0.21 -9.16
N CYS A 332 9.57 -1.32 -8.46
CA CYS A 332 9.28 -2.62 -9.03
C CYS A 332 7.76 -2.72 -9.22
N TYR A 333 7.32 -3.01 -10.44
CA TYR A 333 5.92 -3.04 -10.81
C TYR A 333 5.58 -4.25 -11.67
N SER A 334 4.31 -4.68 -11.64
CA SER A 334 3.82 -5.76 -12.49
C SER A 334 2.41 -5.49 -13.01
N HIS A 335 2.21 -5.71 -14.30
CA HIS A 335 0.89 -5.64 -14.93
C HIS A 335 -0.03 -6.83 -14.52
N PHE A 336 0.48 -7.85 -13.82
CA PHE A 336 -0.31 -8.93 -13.23
C PHE A 336 -0.92 -8.55 -11.87
N ASP A 337 -0.59 -7.39 -11.32
CA ASP A 337 -1.22 -6.83 -10.13
C ASP A 337 -2.61 -6.25 -10.48
N THR A 338 -3.65 -7.06 -10.31
CA THR A 338 -5.03 -6.64 -10.61
C THR A 338 -5.62 -5.75 -9.51
N ALA A 339 -5.11 -5.83 -8.27
CA ALA A 339 -5.51 -4.89 -7.23
C ALA A 339 -5.15 -3.44 -7.63
N LEU A 340 -3.96 -3.24 -8.17
CA LEU A 340 -3.48 -1.92 -8.59
C LEU A 340 -3.90 -1.55 -10.02
N GLY A 341 -4.17 -2.53 -10.87
CA GLY A 341 -4.60 -2.30 -12.25
C GLY A 341 -6.11 -2.05 -12.42
N VAL A 342 -6.95 -2.56 -11.52
CA VAL A 342 -8.42 -2.49 -11.62
C VAL A 342 -9.05 -1.81 -10.42
N ILE A 343 -8.81 -2.32 -9.20
CA ILE A 343 -9.50 -1.84 -8.00
C ILE A 343 -8.97 -0.47 -7.56
N TYR A 344 -7.66 -0.28 -7.53
CA TYR A 344 -7.04 0.97 -7.12
C TYR A 344 -7.46 2.17 -7.98
N PRO A 345 -7.43 2.11 -9.34
CA PRO A 345 -7.87 3.23 -10.17
C PRO A 345 -9.33 3.63 -9.92
N LEU A 346 -10.22 2.64 -9.73
CA LEU A 346 -11.62 2.90 -9.40
C LEU A 346 -11.76 3.57 -8.02
N ALA A 347 -11.06 3.06 -7.01
CA ALA A 347 -11.06 3.62 -5.67
C ALA A 347 -10.48 5.05 -5.65
N SER A 348 -9.39 5.30 -6.37
CA SER A 348 -8.77 6.62 -6.50
C SER A 348 -9.70 7.63 -7.19
N ALA A 349 -10.33 7.24 -8.30
CA ALA A 349 -11.31 8.08 -8.99
C ALA A 349 -12.51 8.42 -8.09
N LEU A 350 -12.95 7.50 -7.23
CA LEU A 350 -14.06 7.71 -6.29
C LEU A 350 -13.63 8.42 -4.99
N SER A 351 -12.33 8.52 -4.72
CA SER A 351 -11.80 9.21 -3.54
C SER A 351 -11.74 10.73 -3.66
N GLY A 352 -12.20 11.28 -4.81
CA GLY A 352 -12.26 12.73 -5.00
C GLY A 352 -11.01 13.31 -5.66
N ASP A 353 -10.13 12.46 -6.15
CA ASP A 353 -8.97 12.87 -6.93
C ASP A 353 -9.34 13.56 -8.26
N TYR A 354 -10.61 13.74 -8.54
CA TYR A 354 -11.32 14.58 -9.51
C TYR A 354 -12.69 13.99 -9.91
N ALA A 355 -13.73 14.81 -9.91
CA ALA A 355 -15.15 14.46 -9.99
C ALA A 355 -15.68 14.11 -11.39
N SER A 356 -15.02 13.26 -12.18
CA SER A 356 -15.62 12.73 -13.41
C SER A 356 -15.08 11.36 -13.80
N ALA A 357 -15.61 10.31 -13.16
CA ALA A 357 -15.43 8.95 -13.61
C ALA A 357 -16.28 8.72 -14.88
N LEU A 358 -15.65 8.77 -16.05
CA LEU A 358 -16.23 8.32 -17.32
C LEU A 358 -15.85 6.86 -17.60
N PRO A 359 -16.65 6.12 -18.39
CA PRO A 359 -16.39 4.74 -18.74
C PRO A 359 -15.10 4.60 -19.56
N GLY A 360 -14.19 3.76 -19.08
CA GLY A 360 -12.83 3.58 -19.54
C GLY A 360 -11.91 4.19 -18.49
N LEU A 361 -11.35 3.34 -17.61
CA LEU A 361 -10.46 3.77 -16.54
C LEU A 361 -9.32 4.60 -17.16
N ASP A 362 -9.37 5.89 -16.92
CA ASP A 362 -8.41 6.83 -17.45
C ASP A 362 -7.05 6.56 -16.81
N LYS A 363 -5.99 6.51 -17.61
CA LYS A 363 -4.60 6.33 -17.15
C LYS A 363 -4.18 7.30 -16.04
N ARG A 364 -4.93 8.38 -15.84
CA ARG A 364 -4.74 9.36 -14.75
C ARG A 364 -4.74 8.77 -13.34
N TRP A 365 -5.39 7.63 -13.13
CA TRP A 365 -5.59 7.01 -11.80
C TRP A 365 -4.67 5.82 -11.54
N GLY A 366 -3.68 5.61 -12.39
CA GLY A 366 -2.76 4.47 -12.28
C GLY A 366 -1.93 4.48 -11.00
N ALA A 367 -1.61 3.27 -10.55
CA ALA A 367 -0.74 3.04 -9.40
C ALA A 367 0.71 2.81 -9.83
N ILE A 368 1.66 3.30 -9.05
CA ILE A 368 3.09 3.14 -9.31
C ILE A 368 3.52 1.67 -9.34
N GLY A 369 2.84 0.77 -8.60
CA GLY A 369 3.11 -0.66 -8.58
C GLY A 369 2.53 -1.44 -9.77
N HIS A 370 1.67 -0.80 -10.60
CA HIS A 370 1.16 -1.41 -11.83
C HIS A 370 1.82 -0.80 -13.08
N ASP A 371 2.06 0.51 -13.08
CA ASP A 371 2.48 1.26 -14.25
C ASP A 371 3.94 1.77 -14.18
N GLY A 372 4.63 1.59 -13.05
CA GLY A 372 5.90 2.25 -12.77
C GLY A 372 5.75 3.74 -12.53
N VAL A 373 6.87 4.46 -12.46
CA VAL A 373 6.92 5.93 -12.29
C VAL A 373 6.52 6.59 -13.59
N GLN A 374 5.58 7.54 -13.54
CA GLN A 374 5.09 8.27 -14.71
C GLN A 374 5.31 9.79 -14.56
N ALA A 375 5.43 10.48 -15.71
CA ALA A 375 5.59 11.93 -15.79
C ALA A 375 6.80 12.52 -15.02
N VAL A 376 7.86 11.73 -14.87
CA VAL A 376 9.14 12.15 -14.28
C VAL A 376 10.21 12.10 -15.35
N SER A 377 11.03 13.15 -15.48
CA SER A 377 12.12 13.19 -16.43
C SER A 377 13.38 13.77 -15.77
N PRO A 378 14.50 13.03 -15.77
CA PRO A 378 14.64 11.68 -16.34
C PRO A 378 14.06 10.59 -15.45
N CYS A 379 13.49 9.55 -16.06
CA CYS A 379 13.15 8.29 -15.43
C CYS A 379 13.64 7.15 -16.31
N THR A 380 14.36 6.19 -15.72
CA THR A 380 14.87 5.02 -16.42
C THR A 380 13.90 3.85 -16.26
N THR A 381 13.49 3.24 -17.36
CA THR A 381 12.69 2.00 -17.33
C THR A 381 13.57 0.83 -17.73
N LEU A 382 13.57 -0.21 -16.92
CA LEU A 382 14.35 -1.44 -17.10
C LEU A 382 13.42 -2.65 -17.00
N THR A 383 13.74 -3.69 -17.76
CA THR A 383 13.26 -5.02 -17.43
C THR A 383 14.00 -5.56 -16.20
N LEU A 384 13.40 -6.52 -15.49
CA LEU A 384 14.06 -7.17 -14.35
C LEU A 384 15.42 -7.76 -14.76
N ALA A 385 15.50 -8.40 -15.94
CA ALA A 385 16.74 -8.99 -16.46
C ALA A 385 17.85 -7.94 -16.68
N GLU A 386 17.52 -6.74 -17.17
CA GLU A 386 18.47 -5.65 -17.32
C GLU A 386 18.93 -5.13 -15.95
N ALA A 387 18.01 -4.91 -15.03
CA ALA A 387 18.32 -4.46 -13.67
C ALA A 387 19.27 -5.44 -12.94
N LEU A 388 19.08 -6.73 -13.13
CA LEU A 388 19.94 -7.78 -12.54
C LEU A 388 21.31 -7.89 -13.19
N ARG A 389 21.39 -7.74 -14.52
CA ARG A 389 22.63 -7.86 -15.29
C ARG A 389 23.51 -6.63 -15.18
N ASP A 390 22.93 -5.45 -15.38
CA ASP A 390 23.63 -4.19 -15.53
C ASP A 390 23.57 -3.33 -14.25
N GLY A 391 22.69 -3.71 -13.31
CA GLY A 391 22.37 -2.94 -12.13
C GLY A 391 21.33 -1.85 -12.41
N VAL A 392 21.08 -1.00 -11.40
CA VAL A 392 20.19 0.15 -11.51
C VAL A 392 21.00 1.44 -11.48
N PRO A 393 20.53 2.54 -12.08
CA PRO A 393 21.16 3.86 -11.99
C PRO A 393 21.41 4.30 -10.55
N ASP A 394 22.47 5.07 -10.33
CA ASP A 394 22.88 5.50 -8.99
C ASP A 394 22.00 6.62 -8.40
N SER A 395 21.10 7.18 -9.16
CA SER A 395 20.19 8.27 -8.73
C SER A 395 18.98 8.40 -9.64
N GLY A 396 18.02 9.22 -9.24
CA GLY A 396 16.80 9.47 -10.01
C GLY A 396 15.73 8.42 -9.78
N CYS A 397 14.65 8.50 -10.57
CA CYS A 397 13.59 7.51 -10.59
C CYS A 397 13.93 6.37 -11.57
N VAL A 398 13.68 5.14 -11.14
CA VAL A 398 13.86 3.93 -11.94
C VAL A 398 12.61 3.07 -11.84
N SER A 399 12.04 2.68 -12.96
CA SER A 399 10.96 1.71 -13.03
C SER A 399 11.52 0.36 -13.48
N VAL A 400 11.28 -0.70 -12.71
CA VAL A 400 11.71 -2.07 -13.04
C VAL A 400 10.47 -2.92 -13.28
N ASP A 401 10.30 -3.37 -14.51
CA ASP A 401 9.25 -4.35 -14.85
C ASP A 401 9.60 -5.71 -14.23
N ALA A 402 8.91 -6.04 -13.15
CA ALA A 402 9.10 -7.25 -12.37
C ALA A 402 8.15 -8.40 -12.78
N ALA A 403 7.32 -8.23 -13.82
CA ALA A 403 6.32 -9.20 -14.27
C ALA A 403 6.91 -10.57 -14.66
N ALA A 404 8.22 -10.66 -14.87
CA ALA A 404 8.90 -11.94 -15.09
C ALA A 404 8.79 -12.89 -13.88
N VAL A 405 8.73 -12.35 -12.66
CA VAL A 405 8.64 -13.11 -11.39
C VAL A 405 7.38 -12.77 -10.61
N VAL A 406 6.96 -11.52 -10.57
CA VAL A 406 5.74 -11.04 -9.88
C VAL A 406 4.54 -11.27 -10.78
N LYS A 407 3.94 -12.45 -10.72
CA LYS A 407 2.89 -12.91 -11.64
C LYS A 407 1.91 -13.91 -11.04
N ASP A 408 2.21 -14.43 -9.86
CA ASP A 408 1.40 -15.46 -9.22
C ASP A 408 0.45 -14.84 -8.18
N GLY A 409 -0.80 -15.25 -8.23
CA GLY A 409 -1.85 -14.81 -7.31
C GLY A 409 -3.24 -15.00 -7.89
N GLY A 410 -4.25 -14.98 -7.02
CA GLY A 410 -5.65 -15.15 -7.37
C GLY A 410 -6.44 -13.84 -7.30
N PRO A 411 -7.64 -13.82 -7.93
CA PRO A 411 -8.52 -12.67 -7.83
C PRO A 411 -8.96 -12.41 -6.36
N PRO A 412 -9.26 -11.17 -5.99
CA PRO A 412 -9.23 -9.97 -6.85
C PRO A 412 -7.84 -9.32 -6.97
N SER A 413 -6.85 -9.76 -6.19
CA SER A 413 -5.58 -9.06 -6.02
C SER A 413 -4.54 -9.37 -7.11
N GLY A 414 -4.67 -10.50 -7.82
CA GLY A 414 -3.65 -10.92 -8.77
C GLY A 414 -2.29 -11.10 -8.08
N ALA A 415 -1.22 -10.62 -8.71
CA ALA A 415 0.14 -10.77 -8.23
C ALA A 415 0.55 -9.75 -7.14
N HIS A 416 -0.37 -8.96 -6.59
CA HIS A 416 -0.07 -7.85 -5.67
C HIS A 416 0.86 -8.21 -4.50
N SER A 417 0.74 -9.41 -3.96
CA SER A 417 1.54 -9.86 -2.82
C SER A 417 2.67 -10.84 -3.20
N ASP A 418 2.90 -11.06 -4.49
CA ASP A 418 3.92 -11.99 -5.01
C ASP A 418 5.31 -11.33 -5.07
N ILE A 419 5.83 -10.87 -3.93
CA ILE A 419 7.04 -10.06 -3.85
C ILE A 419 8.24 -10.75 -3.20
N CYS A 420 8.08 -11.98 -2.69
CA CYS A 420 9.15 -12.68 -2.00
C CYS A 420 10.05 -13.48 -2.96
N HIS A 421 10.64 -12.77 -3.94
CA HIS A 421 11.55 -13.33 -4.94
C HIS A 421 12.99 -12.91 -4.69
N GLN A 422 13.93 -13.84 -4.93
CA GLN A 422 15.37 -13.56 -4.83
C GLN A 422 15.79 -12.41 -5.74
N GLU A 423 15.18 -12.31 -6.92
CA GLU A 423 15.43 -11.27 -7.90
C GLU A 423 15.09 -9.87 -7.37
N LEU A 424 14.00 -9.72 -6.63
CA LEU A 424 13.65 -8.46 -5.99
C LEU A 424 14.61 -8.10 -4.86
N ALA A 425 15.09 -9.08 -4.09
CA ALA A 425 16.17 -8.87 -3.12
C ALA A 425 17.45 -8.39 -3.80
N GLN A 426 17.80 -8.94 -4.97
CA GLN A 426 18.94 -8.48 -5.78
C GLN A 426 18.75 -7.04 -6.29
N VAL A 427 17.54 -6.66 -6.69
CA VAL A 427 17.23 -5.25 -7.05
C VAL A 427 17.45 -4.33 -5.87
N VAL A 428 17.04 -4.71 -4.64
CA VAL A 428 17.28 -3.92 -3.42
C VAL A 428 18.78 -3.75 -3.17
N LEU A 429 19.56 -4.83 -3.28
CA LEU A 429 21.02 -4.79 -3.13
C LEU A 429 21.66 -3.90 -4.21
N ALA A 430 21.21 -4.00 -5.45
CA ALA A 430 21.70 -3.19 -6.57
C ALA A 430 21.39 -1.70 -6.36
N ALA A 431 20.15 -1.36 -5.99
CA ALA A 431 19.73 0.01 -5.71
C ALA A 431 20.53 0.66 -4.57
N GLY A 432 20.79 -0.12 -3.51
CA GLY A 432 21.59 0.30 -2.37
C GLY A 432 23.10 0.26 -2.59
N ARG A 433 23.57 -0.31 -3.71
CA ARG A 433 25.00 -0.61 -3.92
C ARG A 433 25.60 -1.41 -2.75
N ILE A 434 24.78 -2.32 -2.19
CA ILE A 434 25.16 -3.17 -1.06
C ILE A 434 26.00 -4.33 -1.61
N GLY A 435 27.23 -4.49 -1.11
CA GLY A 435 28.15 -5.54 -1.57
C GLY A 435 28.94 -5.21 -2.85
N ARG A 436 28.69 -4.08 -3.50
CA ARG A 436 29.57 -3.59 -4.58
C ARG A 436 30.81 -2.94 -3.99
N THR A 437 31.99 -3.35 -4.47
CA THR A 437 33.30 -2.74 -4.18
C THR A 437 33.54 -1.57 -5.12
#